data_8e0dcea228bf0a1a14c5480c8945ba7d
#
_entry.id   8e0dcea228bf0a1a14c5480c8945ba7d
#
_cell.length_a   1.000
_cell.length_b   1.000
_cell.length_c   1.000
_cell.angle_alpha   90.00
_cell.angle_beta   90.00
_cell.angle_gamma   90.00
#
_symmetry.space_group_name_H-M   'P 1'
#
loop_
_entity.id
_entity.type
_entity.pdbx_description
1 polymer ?
#
loop_
_entity_poly.entity_id
_entity_poly.type
_entity_poly.pdbx_seq_one_letter_code
_entity_poly.pdbx_strand_id
1 'polypeptide(L)'
;MDAMGCMLVRECTNGVVEVESIATIADEYPNTDYSSVADEFHAMLVAFNQVGVGVFLADSKYFPVGHRGVYHTVGNNFFLNKSHMGSTNYLMQVMRHEGWHAAQDCMAGTIKNSLIAIIMPEEEVPIIWRVMAERTYPKSAVPWEAEAGWAGRTEGMTMKALQACATGKMWEVYEPTPLTRKYLVEEGYIK
;
A
#
# COMPACT_ATOMS: atom_id res chain seq x y z
N MET A 1 4.21 23.11 -6.52
CA MET A 1 4.08 21.72 -6.03
C MET A 1 3.74 21.79 -4.55
N ASP A 2 2.74 21.05 -4.08
CA ASP A 2 2.40 21.02 -2.65
C ASP A 2 3.42 20.17 -1.85
N ALA A 3 3.30 20.18 -0.51
CA ALA A 3 4.25 19.50 0.36
C ALA A 3 4.28 17.98 0.11
N MET A 4 3.13 17.37 -0.11
CA MET A 4 3.05 15.95 -0.43
C MET A 4 3.73 15.63 -1.75
N GLY A 5 3.44 16.36 -2.80
CA GLY A 5 4.08 16.17 -4.11
C GLY A 5 5.60 16.28 -4.03
N CYS A 6 6.12 17.27 -3.31
CA CYS A 6 7.55 17.44 -3.08
C CYS A 6 8.18 16.24 -2.36
N MET A 7 7.50 15.68 -1.37
CA MET A 7 7.94 14.45 -0.68
C MET A 7 7.93 13.24 -1.62
N LEU A 8 6.83 13.05 -2.38
CA LEU A 8 6.68 11.90 -3.28
C LEU A 8 7.77 11.82 -4.33
N VAL A 9 8.19 12.96 -4.88
CA VAL A 9 9.29 13.00 -5.86
C VAL A 9 10.68 13.10 -5.22
N ARG A 10 10.78 12.98 -3.90
CA ARG A 10 12.02 12.96 -3.12
C ARG A 10 12.83 14.26 -3.18
N GLU A 11 12.19 15.39 -3.50
CA GLU A 11 12.79 16.72 -3.43
C GLU A 11 12.76 17.30 -2.00
N CYS A 12 11.74 16.93 -1.22
CA CYS A 12 11.61 17.28 0.19
C CYS A 12 11.91 16.06 1.06
N THR A 13 13.07 16.03 1.71
CA THR A 13 13.53 14.88 2.52
C THR A 13 13.68 15.19 4.00
N ASN A 14 13.57 16.45 4.41
CA ASN A 14 13.66 16.83 5.83
C ASN A 14 12.48 16.27 6.62
N GLY A 15 12.77 15.43 7.63
CA GLY A 15 11.75 14.72 8.41
C GLY A 15 11.17 13.50 7.68
N VAL A 16 11.89 12.97 6.69
CA VAL A 16 11.59 11.71 5.99
C VAL A 16 12.72 10.73 6.26
N VAL A 17 12.40 9.58 6.88
CA VAL A 17 13.38 8.57 7.29
C VAL A 17 13.00 7.22 6.70
N GLU A 18 13.96 6.50 6.15
CA GLU A 18 13.74 5.13 5.69
C GLU A 18 13.44 4.20 6.88
N VAL A 19 12.46 3.34 6.73
CA VAL A 19 12.06 2.38 7.74
C VAL A 19 12.78 1.05 7.48
N GLU A 20 13.82 0.78 8.25
CA GLU A 20 14.58 -0.47 8.16
C GLU A 20 14.05 -1.56 9.10
N SER A 21 13.39 -1.15 10.18
CA SER A 21 12.80 -2.06 11.17
C SER A 21 11.71 -1.35 11.97
N ILE A 22 11.01 -2.11 12.82
CA ILE A 22 10.04 -1.54 13.76
C ILE A 22 10.69 -0.52 14.73
N ALA A 23 11.99 -0.61 14.97
CA ALA A 23 12.71 0.34 15.83
C ALA A 23 12.61 1.78 15.33
N THR A 24 12.57 2.00 14.01
CA THR A 24 12.37 3.34 13.42
C THR A 24 11.07 3.98 13.89
N ILE A 25 10.00 3.19 14.03
CA ILE A 25 8.70 3.63 14.55
C ILE A 25 8.75 3.75 16.08
N ALA A 26 9.31 2.76 16.76
CA ALA A 26 9.37 2.69 18.21
C ALA A 26 10.18 3.84 18.83
N ASP A 27 11.24 4.30 18.15
CA ASP A 27 12.05 5.43 18.61
C ASP A 27 11.25 6.74 18.69
N GLU A 28 10.24 6.90 17.84
CA GLU A 28 9.33 8.05 17.87
C GLU A 28 8.24 7.91 18.95
N TYR A 29 7.94 6.70 19.37
CA TYR A 29 6.88 6.38 20.33
C TYR A 29 7.37 5.41 21.42
N PRO A 30 8.30 5.85 22.28
CA PRO A 30 8.97 4.96 23.23
C PRO A 30 8.03 4.34 24.27
N ASN A 31 6.83 4.89 24.46
CA ASN A 31 5.83 4.37 25.40
C ASN A 31 4.83 3.38 24.76
N THR A 32 4.94 3.13 23.45
CA THR A 32 4.08 2.17 22.75
C THR A 32 4.79 0.83 22.65
N ASP A 33 4.11 -0.24 23.07
CA ASP A 33 4.60 -1.61 22.90
C ASP A 33 4.18 -2.16 21.52
N TYR A 34 5.16 -2.38 20.64
CA TYR A 34 4.95 -2.92 19.28
C TYR A 34 5.17 -4.43 19.20
N SER A 35 5.43 -5.12 20.32
CA SER A 35 5.78 -6.56 20.31
C SER A 35 4.71 -7.43 19.65
N SER A 36 3.43 -7.09 19.80
CA SER A 36 2.31 -7.85 19.24
C SER A 36 2.22 -7.79 17.70
N VAL A 37 2.84 -6.80 17.07
CA VAL A 37 2.79 -6.59 15.62
C VAL A 37 4.17 -6.68 14.95
N ALA A 38 5.23 -6.86 15.72
CA ALA A 38 6.60 -6.81 15.23
C ALA A 38 6.88 -7.87 14.15
N ASP A 39 6.41 -9.09 14.31
CA ASP A 39 6.63 -10.17 13.36
C ASP A 39 5.93 -9.91 12.02
N GLU A 40 4.67 -9.50 12.05
CA GLU A 40 3.92 -9.13 10.84
C GLU A 40 4.55 -7.92 10.16
N PHE A 41 4.88 -6.89 10.92
CA PHE A 41 5.54 -5.68 10.43
C PHE A 41 6.85 -6.02 9.69
N HIS A 42 7.69 -6.84 10.32
CA HIS A 42 8.96 -7.27 9.72
C HIS A 42 8.74 -8.08 8.44
N ALA A 43 7.81 -9.04 8.47
CA ALA A 43 7.48 -9.84 7.28
C ALA A 43 6.99 -8.96 6.12
N MET A 44 6.20 -7.93 6.41
CA MET A 44 5.75 -6.97 5.40
C MET A 44 6.88 -6.10 4.86
N LEU A 45 7.82 -5.63 5.69
CA LEU A 45 9.01 -4.91 5.21
C LEU A 45 9.84 -5.77 4.26
N VAL A 46 10.05 -7.03 4.59
CA VAL A 46 10.75 -7.98 3.71
C VAL A 46 10.01 -8.14 2.38
N ALA A 47 8.70 -8.30 2.43
CA ALA A 47 7.87 -8.42 1.22
C ALA A 47 7.93 -7.16 0.35
N PHE A 48 7.87 -5.97 0.94
CA PHE A 48 8.03 -4.70 0.22
C PHE A 48 9.39 -4.61 -0.48
N ASN A 49 10.47 -4.93 0.22
CA ASN A 49 11.81 -4.94 -0.37
C ASN A 49 11.93 -5.93 -1.54
N GLN A 50 11.33 -7.11 -1.41
CA GLN A 50 11.33 -8.12 -2.47
C GLN A 50 10.63 -7.66 -3.74
N VAL A 51 9.58 -6.85 -3.63
CA VAL A 51 8.87 -6.29 -4.79
C VAL A 51 9.41 -4.93 -5.24
N GLY A 52 10.43 -4.40 -4.58
CA GLY A 52 11.08 -3.15 -4.97
C GLY A 52 10.44 -1.88 -4.41
N VAL A 53 9.68 -1.99 -3.31
CA VAL A 53 9.05 -0.85 -2.63
C VAL A 53 9.89 -0.40 -1.44
N GLY A 54 10.25 0.89 -1.41
CA GLY A 54 10.84 1.53 -0.24
C GLY A 54 9.76 2.00 0.74
N VAL A 55 10.03 1.84 2.04
CA VAL A 55 9.12 2.27 3.12
C VAL A 55 9.76 3.41 3.92
N PHE A 56 9.02 4.49 4.12
CA PHE A 56 9.50 5.71 4.78
C PHE A 56 8.54 6.16 5.87
N LEU A 57 9.08 6.72 6.93
CA LEU A 57 8.36 7.45 7.96
C LEU A 57 8.55 8.94 7.71
N ALA A 58 7.47 9.70 7.56
CA ALA A 58 7.53 11.11 7.20
C ALA A 58 6.71 11.99 8.15
N ASP A 59 7.17 13.22 8.36
CA ASP A 59 6.48 14.21 9.18
C ASP A 59 5.09 14.54 8.64
N SER A 60 4.15 14.79 9.54
CA SER A 60 2.75 15.10 9.22
C SER A 60 2.55 16.31 8.31
N LYS A 61 3.52 17.24 8.28
CA LYS A 61 3.50 18.41 7.39
C LYS A 61 3.38 18.08 5.90
N TYR A 62 3.76 16.86 5.51
CA TYR A 62 3.69 16.38 4.13
C TYR A 62 2.33 15.81 3.73
N PHE A 63 1.48 15.53 4.70
CA PHE A 63 0.21 14.86 4.45
C PHE A 63 -0.97 15.82 4.57
N PRO A 64 -1.99 15.70 3.71
CA PRO A 64 -3.28 16.32 3.98
C PRO A 64 -3.86 15.84 5.31
N VAL A 65 -4.70 16.66 5.92
CA VAL A 65 -5.35 16.32 7.19
C VAL A 65 -6.10 14.98 7.06
N GLY A 66 -5.86 14.08 8.01
CA GLY A 66 -6.49 12.75 8.07
C GLY A 66 -5.80 11.66 7.25
N HIS A 67 -4.83 11.99 6.39
CA HIS A 67 -4.06 10.98 5.66
C HIS A 67 -3.03 10.32 6.57
N ARG A 68 -3.07 8.99 6.62
CA ARG A 68 -2.20 8.17 7.48
C ARG A 68 -1.01 7.55 6.74
N GLY A 69 -1.12 7.43 5.44
CA GLY A 69 -0.09 6.92 4.56
C GLY A 69 -0.38 7.22 3.10
N VAL A 70 0.58 6.92 2.25
CA VAL A 70 0.43 7.02 0.79
C VAL A 70 1.41 6.08 0.10
N TYR A 71 0.95 5.38 -0.93
CA TYR A 71 1.77 4.66 -1.88
C TYR A 71 1.91 5.48 -3.17
N HIS A 72 3.15 5.66 -3.63
CA HIS A 72 3.47 6.40 -4.85
C HIS A 72 3.89 5.43 -5.95
N THR A 73 3.03 5.24 -6.94
CA THR A 73 3.21 4.25 -8.02
C THR A 73 4.40 4.55 -8.93
N VAL A 74 4.73 5.82 -9.14
CA VAL A 74 5.85 6.21 -10.02
C VAL A 74 7.21 5.96 -9.34
N GLY A 75 7.34 6.30 -8.07
CA GLY A 75 8.56 6.12 -7.31
C GLY A 75 8.68 4.77 -6.61
N ASN A 76 7.61 4.00 -6.56
CA ASN A 76 7.49 2.75 -5.79
C ASN A 76 7.93 2.95 -4.33
N ASN A 77 7.45 4.03 -3.73
CA ASN A 77 7.70 4.38 -2.35
C ASN A 77 6.39 4.44 -1.57
N PHE A 78 6.47 3.95 -0.35
CA PHE A 78 5.38 3.97 0.60
C PHE A 78 5.78 4.87 1.78
N PHE A 79 4.91 5.82 2.13
CA PHE A 79 5.16 6.79 3.19
C PHE A 79 4.12 6.62 4.31
N LEU A 80 4.60 6.43 5.53
CA LEU A 80 3.81 6.42 6.76
C LEU A 80 3.76 7.83 7.35
N ASN A 81 2.58 8.33 7.68
CA ASN A 81 2.46 9.58 8.43
C ASN A 81 2.80 9.34 9.89
N LYS A 82 3.93 9.88 10.31
CA LYS A 82 4.50 9.72 11.64
C LYS A 82 3.48 9.98 12.76
N SER A 83 2.65 11.01 12.65
CA SER A 83 1.72 11.40 13.72
C SER A 83 0.64 10.36 14.05
N HIS A 84 0.43 9.36 13.20
CA HIS A 84 -0.56 8.30 13.40
C HIS A 84 0.04 6.95 13.84
N MET A 85 1.35 6.81 13.82
CA MET A 85 2.03 5.51 13.98
C MET A 85 2.25 5.10 15.44
N GLY A 86 1.83 5.92 16.42
CA GLY A 86 1.83 5.57 17.85
C GLY A 86 0.80 4.52 18.25
N SER A 87 -0.14 4.18 17.38
CA SER A 87 -1.11 3.08 17.55
C SER A 87 -0.69 1.88 16.71
N THR A 88 -0.49 0.72 17.33
CA THR A 88 -0.17 -0.54 16.62
C THR A 88 -1.26 -0.92 15.63
N ASN A 89 -2.51 -0.66 15.98
CA ASN A 89 -3.65 -0.94 15.12
C ASN A 89 -3.64 -0.07 13.85
N TYR A 90 -3.41 1.23 13.99
CA TYR A 90 -3.30 2.13 12.83
C TYR A 90 -2.08 1.81 11.97
N LEU A 91 -0.93 1.54 12.60
CA LEU A 91 0.28 1.15 11.89
C LEU A 91 0.01 -0.04 10.95
N MET A 92 -0.56 -1.11 11.48
CA MET A 92 -0.80 -2.31 10.67
C MET A 92 -1.90 -2.13 9.62
N GLN A 93 -2.95 -1.36 9.94
CA GLN A 93 -3.97 -1.03 8.94
C GLN A 93 -3.39 -0.26 7.76
N VAL A 94 -2.53 0.73 8.03
CA VAL A 94 -1.88 1.53 6.98
C VAL A 94 -0.88 0.68 6.19
N MET A 95 -0.07 -0.13 6.86
CA MET A 95 0.87 -1.05 6.19
C MET A 95 0.15 -1.99 5.21
N ARG A 96 -0.97 -2.57 5.64
CA ARG A 96 -1.77 -3.48 4.80
C ARG A 96 -2.48 -2.75 3.68
N HIS A 97 -3.08 -1.58 3.95
CA HIS A 97 -3.80 -0.77 2.98
C HIS A 97 -2.88 -0.31 1.84
N GLU A 98 -1.80 0.36 2.19
CA GLU A 98 -0.85 0.88 1.20
C GLU A 98 -0.07 -0.26 0.51
N GLY A 99 0.19 -1.35 1.24
CA GLY A 99 0.74 -2.57 0.67
C GLY A 99 -0.18 -3.22 -0.38
N TRP A 100 -1.49 -3.10 -0.20
CA TRP A 100 -2.45 -3.53 -1.22
C TRP A 100 -2.33 -2.70 -2.50
N HIS A 101 -2.12 -1.39 -2.39
CA HIS A 101 -1.85 -0.55 -3.57
C HIS A 101 -0.56 -0.98 -4.31
N ALA A 102 0.47 -1.41 -3.60
CA ALA A 102 1.65 -2.00 -4.24
C ALA A 102 1.31 -3.31 -4.98
N ALA A 103 0.43 -4.13 -4.43
CA ALA A 103 -0.07 -5.32 -5.11
C ALA A 103 -0.94 -4.98 -6.33
N GLN A 104 -1.75 -3.94 -6.26
CA GLN A 104 -2.53 -3.41 -7.40
C GLN A 104 -1.62 -2.89 -8.53
N ASP A 105 -0.50 -2.28 -8.18
CA ASP A 105 0.54 -1.88 -9.12
C ASP A 105 1.13 -3.11 -9.83
N CYS A 106 1.49 -4.14 -9.08
CA CYS A 106 1.96 -5.41 -9.62
C CYS A 106 0.91 -6.10 -10.51
N MET A 107 -0.38 -6.02 -10.14
CA MET A 107 -1.48 -6.58 -10.94
C MET A 107 -1.59 -5.93 -12.31
N ALA A 108 -1.22 -4.67 -12.45
CA ALA A 108 -1.22 -3.92 -13.71
C ALA A 108 0.01 -4.20 -14.61
N GLY A 109 0.77 -5.25 -14.35
CA GLY A 109 1.89 -5.66 -15.18
C GLY A 109 3.17 -5.82 -14.38
N THR A 110 3.86 -4.75 -14.14
CA THR A 110 5.04 -4.69 -13.29
C THR A 110 4.95 -3.49 -12.37
N ILE A 111 5.58 -3.60 -11.21
CA ILE A 111 5.63 -2.46 -10.26
C ILE A 111 6.35 -1.23 -10.84
N LYS A 112 7.05 -1.37 -11.94
CA LYS A 112 7.76 -0.28 -12.62
C LYS A 112 6.88 0.58 -13.51
N ASN A 113 5.70 0.10 -13.92
CA ASN A 113 4.75 0.96 -14.60
C ASN A 113 4.01 1.81 -13.54
N SER A 114 3.43 2.93 -13.90
CA SER A 114 2.75 3.82 -12.96
C SER A 114 1.24 3.54 -12.86
N LEU A 115 0.80 2.35 -13.28
CA LEU A 115 -0.59 1.95 -13.31
C LEU A 115 -0.95 1.07 -12.11
N ILE A 116 -2.21 1.09 -11.73
CA ILE A 116 -2.80 0.16 -10.77
C ILE A 116 -4.02 -0.51 -11.38
N ALA A 117 -4.27 -1.74 -10.98
CA ALA A 117 -5.45 -2.50 -11.39
C ALA A 117 -6.12 -3.13 -10.17
N ILE A 118 -7.44 -3.22 -10.16
CA ILE A 118 -8.16 -3.95 -9.13
C ILE A 118 -7.76 -5.44 -9.19
N ILE A 119 -7.65 -6.05 -8.02
CA ILE A 119 -7.23 -7.46 -7.88
C ILE A 119 -8.46 -8.35 -7.74
N MET A 120 -9.45 -7.90 -6.96
CA MET A 120 -10.66 -8.66 -6.67
C MET A 120 -11.80 -8.17 -7.58
N PRO A 121 -12.66 -9.08 -8.08
CA PRO A 121 -13.91 -8.65 -8.70
C PRO A 121 -14.72 -7.77 -7.74
N GLU A 122 -15.34 -6.70 -8.25
CA GLU A 122 -16.05 -5.74 -7.40
C GLU A 122 -17.17 -6.39 -6.55
N GLU A 123 -17.83 -7.44 -7.08
CA GLU A 123 -18.86 -8.19 -6.39
C GLU A 123 -18.34 -9.03 -5.21
N GLU A 124 -17.06 -9.33 -5.17
CA GLU A 124 -16.43 -10.08 -4.07
C GLU A 124 -16.01 -9.17 -2.91
N VAL A 125 -15.87 -7.86 -3.16
CA VAL A 125 -15.53 -6.90 -2.11
C VAL A 125 -16.76 -6.66 -1.24
N PRO A 126 -16.68 -6.87 0.10
CA PRO A 126 -17.81 -6.63 0.98
C PRO A 126 -18.36 -5.20 0.83
N ILE A 127 -19.65 -5.05 0.69
CA ILE A 127 -20.31 -3.78 0.36
C ILE A 127 -19.97 -2.65 1.33
N ILE A 128 -19.70 -2.99 2.59
CA ILE A 128 -19.33 -1.98 3.60
C ILE A 128 -18.08 -1.19 3.19
N TRP A 129 -17.10 -1.84 2.58
CA TRP A 129 -15.86 -1.19 2.15
C TRP A 129 -16.10 -0.25 0.96
N ARG A 130 -16.99 -0.61 0.05
CA ARG A 130 -17.41 0.29 -1.03
C ARG A 130 -18.11 1.52 -0.47
N VAL A 131 -19.07 1.33 0.46
CA VAL A 131 -19.78 2.44 1.11
C VAL A 131 -18.84 3.37 1.85
N MET A 132 -17.84 2.82 2.56
CA MET A 132 -16.83 3.63 3.25
C MET A 132 -15.93 4.39 2.27
N ALA A 133 -15.50 3.75 1.18
CA ALA A 133 -14.69 4.38 0.15
C ALA A 133 -15.44 5.52 -0.55
N GLU A 134 -16.72 5.34 -0.86
CA GLU A 134 -17.58 6.38 -1.46
C GLU A 134 -17.71 7.65 -0.61
N ARG A 135 -17.60 7.52 0.72
CA ARG A 135 -17.64 8.66 1.66
C ARG A 135 -16.32 9.41 1.76
N THR A 136 -15.22 8.79 1.38
CA THR A 136 -13.86 9.29 1.65
C THR A 136 -13.13 9.71 0.39
N TYR A 137 -13.35 9.00 -0.71
CA TYR A 137 -12.57 9.13 -1.94
C TYR A 137 -13.41 9.60 -3.13
N PRO A 138 -12.79 10.19 -4.16
CA PRO A 138 -13.46 10.47 -5.43
C PRO A 138 -14.03 9.18 -6.04
N LYS A 139 -15.17 9.29 -6.70
CA LYS A 139 -15.89 8.14 -7.29
C LYS A 139 -15.01 7.25 -8.17
N SER A 140 -14.07 7.85 -8.91
CA SER A 140 -13.13 7.13 -9.77
C SER A 140 -12.13 6.25 -8.99
N ALA A 141 -11.85 6.56 -7.73
CA ALA A 141 -10.91 5.81 -6.89
C ALA A 141 -11.60 4.70 -6.08
N VAL A 142 -12.92 4.70 -5.98
CA VAL A 142 -13.69 3.77 -5.12
C VAL A 142 -13.33 2.29 -5.35
N PRO A 143 -13.21 1.76 -6.57
CA PRO A 143 -12.89 0.34 -6.76
C PRO A 143 -11.57 -0.08 -6.12
N TRP A 144 -10.52 0.74 -6.27
CA TRP A 144 -9.19 0.45 -5.68
C TRP A 144 -9.18 0.64 -4.17
N GLU A 145 -9.79 1.70 -3.69
CA GLU A 145 -9.82 2.06 -2.28
C GLU A 145 -10.72 1.14 -1.45
N ALA A 146 -11.79 0.62 -2.03
CA ALA A 146 -12.67 -0.33 -1.37
C ALA A 146 -11.94 -1.64 -1.04
N GLU A 147 -11.22 -2.21 -2.00
CA GLU A 147 -10.45 -3.43 -1.74
C GLU A 147 -9.21 -3.16 -0.85
N ALA A 148 -8.55 -1.99 -0.98
CA ALA A 148 -7.47 -1.60 -0.09
C ALA A 148 -7.94 -1.40 1.36
N GLY A 149 -9.12 -0.82 1.56
CA GLY A 149 -9.76 -0.71 2.87
C GLY A 149 -10.06 -2.08 3.50
N TRP A 150 -10.57 -3.01 2.70
CA TRP A 150 -10.80 -4.38 3.13
C TRP A 150 -9.50 -5.09 3.50
N ALA A 151 -8.47 -5.02 2.65
CA ALA A 151 -7.16 -5.58 2.92
C ALA A 151 -6.51 -4.99 4.17
N GLY A 152 -6.65 -3.69 4.39
CA GLY A 152 -6.14 -2.99 5.59
C GLY A 152 -6.68 -3.54 6.91
N ARG A 153 -7.90 -4.10 6.89
CA ARG A 153 -8.57 -4.69 8.06
C ARG A 153 -8.52 -6.22 8.09
N THR A 154 -7.88 -6.86 7.11
CA THR A 154 -7.84 -8.31 6.98
C THR A 154 -6.40 -8.79 7.04
N GLU A 155 -5.99 -9.34 8.19
CA GLU A 155 -4.65 -9.89 8.37
C GLU A 155 -4.36 -10.98 7.33
N GLY A 156 -3.16 -10.95 6.75
CA GLY A 156 -2.70 -11.93 5.77
C GLY A 156 -3.12 -11.67 4.32
N MET A 157 -4.15 -10.84 4.07
CA MET A 157 -4.65 -10.58 2.73
C MET A 157 -3.60 -9.88 1.86
N THR A 158 -3.01 -8.80 2.36
CA THR A 158 -1.96 -8.05 1.65
C THR A 158 -0.68 -8.87 1.50
N MET A 159 -0.27 -9.61 2.53
CA MET A 159 0.91 -10.48 2.46
C MET A 159 0.81 -11.52 1.35
N LYS A 160 -0.34 -12.15 1.20
CA LYS A 160 -0.59 -13.12 0.11
C LYS A 160 -0.39 -12.47 -1.26
N ALA A 161 -0.91 -11.28 -1.46
CA ALA A 161 -0.78 -10.54 -2.72
C ALA A 161 0.67 -10.10 -2.99
N LEU A 162 1.37 -9.59 -1.98
CA LEU A 162 2.78 -9.20 -2.11
C LEU A 162 3.67 -10.42 -2.42
N GLN A 163 3.41 -11.57 -1.82
CA GLN A 163 4.13 -12.81 -2.11
C GLN A 163 3.87 -13.30 -3.54
N ALA A 164 2.64 -13.20 -4.01
CA ALA A 164 2.30 -13.51 -5.41
C ALA A 164 3.03 -12.58 -6.38
N CYS A 165 3.12 -11.29 -6.06
CA CYS A 165 3.90 -10.31 -6.82
C CYS A 165 5.39 -10.68 -6.84
N ALA A 166 5.99 -10.91 -5.67
CA ALA A 166 7.42 -11.20 -5.52
C ALA A 166 7.86 -12.47 -6.26
N THR A 167 6.99 -13.45 -6.37
CA THR A 167 7.28 -14.73 -7.04
C THR A 167 6.88 -14.76 -8.52
N GLY A 168 6.38 -13.65 -9.06
CA GLY A 168 5.93 -13.57 -10.45
C GLY A 168 4.64 -14.34 -10.74
N LYS A 169 3.86 -14.65 -9.70
CA LYS A 169 2.65 -15.49 -9.79
C LYS A 169 1.35 -14.71 -9.61
N MET A 170 1.39 -13.39 -9.75
CA MET A 170 0.24 -12.54 -9.48
C MET A 170 -1.01 -12.99 -10.26
N TRP A 171 -0.86 -13.29 -11.54
CA TRP A 171 -1.96 -13.69 -12.42
C TRP A 171 -2.30 -15.18 -12.38
N GLU A 172 -1.52 -15.98 -11.65
CA GLU A 172 -1.86 -17.36 -11.31
C GLU A 172 -2.66 -17.46 -10.01
N VAL A 173 -2.31 -16.60 -9.03
CA VAL A 173 -2.96 -16.55 -7.70
C VAL A 173 -4.28 -15.79 -7.77
N TYR A 174 -4.32 -14.71 -8.56
CA TYR A 174 -5.50 -13.88 -8.76
C TYR A 174 -5.88 -13.84 -10.25
N GLU A 175 -7.08 -14.27 -10.57
CA GLU A 175 -7.60 -14.15 -11.93
C GLU A 175 -7.79 -12.68 -12.29
N PRO A 176 -7.13 -12.15 -13.34
CA PRO A 176 -7.34 -10.78 -13.76
C PRO A 176 -8.80 -10.55 -14.18
N THR A 177 -9.36 -9.40 -13.82
CA THR A 177 -10.66 -8.99 -14.34
C THR A 177 -10.60 -8.88 -15.88
N PRO A 178 -11.74 -8.97 -16.60
CA PRO A 178 -11.72 -8.93 -18.07
C PRO A 178 -11.00 -7.70 -18.63
N LEU A 179 -11.18 -6.54 -17.99
CA LEU A 179 -10.50 -5.30 -18.42
C LEU A 179 -8.99 -5.38 -18.19
N THR A 180 -8.56 -5.85 -17.03
CA THR A 180 -7.14 -6.03 -16.73
C THR A 180 -6.51 -7.07 -17.62
N ARG A 181 -7.16 -8.20 -17.86
CA ARG A 181 -6.68 -9.24 -18.78
C ARG A 181 -6.47 -8.69 -20.17
N LYS A 182 -7.43 -7.94 -20.71
CA LYS A 182 -7.30 -7.30 -22.00
C LYS A 182 -6.03 -6.45 -22.08
N TYR A 183 -5.82 -5.57 -21.08
CA TYR A 183 -4.63 -4.73 -20.99
C TYR A 183 -3.35 -5.57 -20.94
N LEU A 184 -3.29 -6.60 -20.09
CA LEU A 184 -2.11 -7.46 -19.94
C LEU A 184 -1.75 -8.21 -21.21
N VAL A 185 -2.75 -8.63 -21.99
CA VAL A 185 -2.54 -9.26 -23.32
C VAL A 185 -2.04 -8.23 -24.34
N GLU A 186 -2.66 -7.06 -24.42
CA GLU A 186 -2.27 -5.99 -25.34
C GLU A 186 -0.82 -5.53 -25.09
N GLU A 187 -0.39 -5.46 -23.84
CA GLU A 187 0.98 -5.07 -23.45
C GLU A 187 1.98 -6.25 -23.48
N GLY A 188 1.52 -7.47 -23.76
CA GLY A 188 2.38 -8.65 -23.88
C GLY A 188 2.84 -9.28 -22.56
N TYR A 189 2.21 -8.96 -21.44
CA TYR A 189 2.51 -9.57 -20.13
C TYR A 189 2.01 -11.02 -20.04
N ILE A 190 0.87 -11.30 -20.62
CA ILE A 190 0.27 -12.65 -20.69
C ILE A 190 -0.17 -12.97 -22.13
N LYS A 191 -0.45 -14.26 -22.42
CA LYS A 191 -0.91 -14.74 -23.72
C LYS A 191 -2.43 -14.84 -23.78
#